data_48d16ddc59c70ee6e348c46c33bbc4cc
#
_entry.id   48d16ddc59c70ee6e348c46c33bbc4cc
#
_cell.length_a   1.000
_cell.length_b   1.000
_cell.length_c   1.000
_cell.angle_alpha   90.00
_cell.angle_beta   90.00
_cell.angle_gamma   90.00
#
_symmetry.space_group_name_H-M   'P 1'
#
loop_
_entity.id
_entity.type
_entity.pdbx_description
1 polymer ?
#
loop_
_entity_poly.entity_id
_entity_poly.type
_entity_poly.pdbx_seq_one_letter_code
_entity_poly.pdbx_strand_id
1 'polypeptide(L)'
;MGSSRRRLLVLIIGLAVLTPTVTLAAVLASTSRSVGAHAAEQLSAAGSFVSQIIRFRADQLASGVAVLAEDFGFRTAVASGDGPTMLSAAGNNARRIGADLVLLLDTHGRGLASNAPPDARVGTPIGDLLLGDAGGRRNRPQFIVLGRRTYQFFLAPVRTPETIAWVAMGFAVDDALARKLRDLAGVQVTLATRRSAGLTDVASSLPELERTALRSEPDMAASRSGAARVVRLDDSSYLTVVQPIDSRGVALEAILQKPMTAVLAPYRELRDSLLLIDGVAIALAAVIGVILGRGATRPLGELVLAAQRIQRGRYDTAVKVRGGEEFRSLAATFNTMQGTIADREADITRHAYYDSLTGLPNRTLAERRLKDLLAGSECQQLAVILIL
;
A
#
# COMPACT_ATOMS: atom_id res chain seq x y z
N MET A 1 -24.73 -7.41 41.31
CA MET A 1 -23.79 -8.41 40.73
C MET A 1 -23.74 -8.48 39.21
N GLY A 2 -24.58 -7.76 38.44
CA GLY A 2 -24.52 -7.73 36.98
C GLY A 2 -23.36 -6.93 36.35
N SER A 3 -22.74 -6.04 37.12
CA SER A 3 -21.71 -5.11 36.61
C SER A 3 -20.35 -5.78 36.36
N SER A 4 -19.90 -6.67 37.26
CA SER A 4 -18.59 -7.36 37.15
C SER A 4 -18.58 -8.37 36.00
N ARG A 5 -19.68 -9.06 35.76
CA ARG A 5 -19.88 -9.99 34.63
C ARG A 5 -19.79 -9.30 33.29
N ARG A 6 -20.51 -8.18 33.17
CA ARG A 6 -20.51 -7.37 31.94
C ARG A 6 -19.12 -6.79 31.66
N ARG A 7 -18.41 -6.38 32.72
CA ARG A 7 -17.03 -5.88 32.59
C ARG A 7 -16.05 -6.95 32.11
N LEU A 8 -16.14 -8.18 32.63
CA LEU A 8 -15.23 -9.27 32.25
C LEU A 8 -15.47 -9.74 30.80
N LEU A 9 -16.73 -9.87 30.38
CA LEU A 9 -17.09 -10.15 28.98
C LEU A 9 -16.65 -9.04 28.04
N VAL A 10 -16.89 -7.76 28.39
CA VAL A 10 -16.45 -6.62 27.62
C VAL A 10 -14.93 -6.57 27.52
N LEU A 11 -14.22 -6.93 28.59
CA LEU A 11 -12.75 -6.94 28.61
C LEU A 11 -12.18 -8.05 27.73
N ILE A 12 -12.75 -9.26 27.77
CA ILE A 12 -12.33 -10.38 26.91
C ILE A 12 -12.62 -10.09 25.44
N ILE A 13 -13.83 -9.63 25.12
CA ILE A 13 -14.19 -9.27 23.74
C ILE A 13 -13.37 -8.07 23.28
N GLY A 14 -13.18 -7.06 24.15
CA GLY A 14 -12.37 -5.90 23.86
C GLY A 14 -10.92 -6.26 23.56
N LEU A 15 -10.31 -7.15 24.33
CA LEU A 15 -8.95 -7.64 24.09
C LEU A 15 -8.87 -8.47 22.80
N ALA A 16 -9.87 -9.33 22.55
CA ALA A 16 -9.94 -10.15 21.35
C ALA A 16 -10.13 -9.33 20.05
N VAL A 17 -10.72 -8.16 20.13
CA VAL A 17 -10.87 -7.23 19.00
C VAL A 17 -9.67 -6.28 18.89
N LEU A 18 -9.17 -5.79 20.02
CA LEU A 18 -8.07 -4.81 20.05
C LEU A 18 -6.78 -5.40 19.50
N THR A 19 -6.44 -6.63 19.88
CA THR A 19 -5.16 -7.25 19.49
C THR A 19 -5.03 -7.38 17.97
N PRO A 20 -5.96 -8.02 17.21
CA PRO A 20 -5.86 -8.12 15.77
C PRO A 20 -5.94 -6.74 15.09
N THR A 21 -6.78 -5.84 15.58
CA THR A 21 -6.90 -4.49 15.02
C THR A 21 -5.59 -3.70 15.13
N VAL A 22 -4.91 -3.75 16.28
CA VAL A 22 -3.61 -3.10 16.49
C VAL A 22 -2.53 -3.76 15.63
N THR A 23 -2.53 -5.09 15.55
CA THR A 23 -1.59 -5.84 14.70
C THR A 23 -1.77 -5.48 13.23
N LEU A 24 -3.01 -5.47 12.75
CA LEU A 24 -3.34 -5.06 11.39
C LEU A 24 -2.88 -3.63 11.09
N ALA A 25 -3.19 -2.68 11.98
CA ALA A 25 -2.77 -1.30 11.83
C ALA A 25 -1.23 -1.18 11.80
N ALA A 26 -0.52 -1.90 12.66
CA ALA A 26 0.94 -1.91 12.69
C ALA A 26 1.54 -2.53 11.41
N VAL A 27 0.98 -3.64 10.92
CA VAL A 27 1.41 -4.28 9.66
C VAL A 27 1.17 -3.34 8.48
N LEU A 28 -0.02 -2.74 8.38
CA LEU A 28 -0.33 -1.81 7.29
C LEU A 28 0.57 -0.56 7.32
N ALA A 29 0.84 0.00 8.49
CA ALA A 29 1.72 1.15 8.65
C ALA A 29 3.19 0.82 8.34
N SER A 30 3.68 -0.33 8.76
CA SER A 30 5.03 -0.83 8.45
C SER A 30 5.18 -1.10 6.95
N THR A 31 4.21 -1.80 6.37
CA THR A 31 4.22 -2.17 4.96
C THR A 31 4.18 -0.94 4.05
N SER A 32 3.36 0.07 4.36
CA SER A 32 3.28 1.29 3.54
C SER A 32 4.60 2.05 3.44
N ARG A 33 5.41 2.04 4.49
CA ARG A 33 6.75 2.68 4.50
C ARG A 33 7.77 1.88 3.68
N SER A 34 7.83 0.56 3.84
CA SER A 34 8.77 -0.30 3.12
C SER A 34 8.45 -0.35 1.62
N VAL A 35 7.18 -0.31 1.25
CA VAL A 35 6.72 -0.25 -0.15
C VAL A 35 7.24 0.98 -0.87
N GLY A 36 7.13 2.14 -0.26
CA GLY A 36 7.63 3.39 -0.85
C GLY A 36 9.14 3.33 -1.11
N ALA A 37 9.93 2.79 -0.17
CA ALA A 37 11.37 2.65 -0.31
C ALA A 37 11.75 1.67 -1.43
N HIS A 38 11.14 0.48 -1.46
CA HIS A 38 11.41 -0.51 -2.52
C HIS A 38 10.94 -0.05 -3.90
N ALA A 39 9.80 0.64 -3.98
CA ALA A 39 9.35 1.20 -5.26
C ALA A 39 10.28 2.31 -5.76
N ALA A 40 10.84 3.12 -4.85
CA ALA A 40 11.82 4.14 -5.19
C ALA A 40 13.12 3.53 -5.72
N GLU A 41 13.61 2.47 -5.10
CA GLU A 41 14.78 1.72 -5.54
C GLU A 41 14.56 1.07 -6.91
N GLN A 42 13.41 0.42 -7.12
CA GLN A 42 13.03 -0.14 -8.42
C GLN A 42 12.94 0.93 -9.50
N LEU A 43 12.38 2.10 -9.17
CA LEU A 43 12.26 3.21 -10.12
C LEU A 43 13.64 3.80 -10.47
N SER A 44 14.54 3.90 -9.50
CA SER A 44 15.92 4.32 -9.73
C SER A 44 16.69 3.32 -10.61
N ALA A 45 16.51 2.01 -10.37
CA ALA A 45 17.07 0.96 -11.23
C ALA A 45 16.52 1.03 -12.66
N ALA A 46 15.20 1.26 -12.82
CA ALA A 46 14.59 1.48 -14.11
C ALA A 46 15.18 2.71 -14.83
N GLY A 47 15.54 3.78 -14.08
CA GLY A 47 16.21 4.96 -14.62
C GLY A 47 17.60 4.66 -15.16
N SER A 48 18.37 3.89 -14.42
CA SER A 48 19.68 3.42 -14.87
C SER A 48 19.58 2.55 -16.12
N PHE A 49 18.57 1.68 -16.17
CA PHE A 49 18.28 0.83 -17.32
C PHE A 49 17.89 1.67 -18.56
N VAL A 50 16.99 2.65 -18.41
CA VAL A 50 16.62 3.59 -19.49
C VAL A 50 17.86 4.33 -20.01
N SER A 51 18.71 4.83 -19.12
CA SER A 51 19.95 5.50 -19.49
C SER A 51 20.89 4.57 -20.27
N GLN A 52 20.95 3.30 -19.90
CA GLN A 52 21.75 2.28 -20.60
C GLN A 52 21.19 1.97 -22.00
N ILE A 53 19.86 1.83 -22.12
CA ILE A 53 19.20 1.64 -23.42
C ILE A 53 19.48 2.81 -24.35
N ILE A 54 19.37 4.06 -23.86
CA ILE A 54 19.64 5.25 -24.65
C ILE A 54 21.09 5.27 -25.11
N ARG A 55 22.05 4.89 -24.26
CA ARG A 55 23.48 4.78 -24.64
C ARG A 55 23.71 3.69 -25.69
N PHE A 56 23.18 2.49 -25.47
CA PHE A 56 23.32 1.37 -26.40
C PHE A 56 22.73 1.71 -27.78
N ARG A 57 21.55 2.35 -27.79
CA ARG A 57 20.95 2.87 -29.02
C ARG A 57 21.85 3.91 -29.70
N ALA A 58 22.44 4.81 -28.89
CA ALA A 58 23.35 5.82 -29.41
C ALA A 58 24.58 5.19 -30.11
N ASP A 59 25.20 4.18 -29.50
CA ASP A 59 26.33 3.46 -30.09
C ASP A 59 25.96 2.74 -31.38
N GLN A 60 24.78 2.11 -31.41
CA GLN A 60 24.26 1.46 -32.61
C GLN A 60 24.01 2.45 -33.75
N LEU A 61 23.39 3.60 -33.44
CA LEU A 61 23.11 4.64 -34.44
C LEU A 61 24.41 5.29 -34.93
N ALA A 62 25.33 5.57 -34.04
CA ALA A 62 26.66 6.10 -34.39
C ALA A 62 27.42 5.16 -35.35
N SER A 63 27.39 3.86 -35.06
CA SER A 63 27.99 2.84 -35.94
C SER A 63 27.32 2.79 -37.30
N GLY A 64 25.99 2.92 -37.35
CA GLY A 64 25.25 2.99 -38.64
C GLY A 64 25.64 4.18 -39.50
N VAL A 65 25.83 5.36 -38.88
CA VAL A 65 26.28 6.58 -39.57
C VAL A 65 27.74 6.44 -40.03
N ALA A 66 28.61 5.83 -39.24
CA ALA A 66 29.99 5.57 -39.60
C ALA A 66 30.11 4.61 -40.81
N VAL A 67 29.32 3.53 -40.83
CA VAL A 67 29.28 2.59 -41.97
C VAL A 67 28.86 3.29 -43.25
N LEU A 68 27.86 4.20 -43.20
CA LEU A 68 27.51 5.02 -44.37
C LEU A 68 28.66 5.91 -44.82
N ALA A 69 29.34 6.58 -43.90
CA ALA A 69 30.44 7.48 -44.25
C ALA A 69 31.60 6.75 -44.92
N GLU A 70 31.75 5.43 -44.72
CA GLU A 70 32.75 4.56 -45.34
C GLU A 70 32.27 3.94 -46.67
N ASP A 71 30.95 4.01 -46.98
CA ASP A 71 30.40 3.47 -48.22
C ASP A 71 31.00 4.12 -49.47
N PHE A 72 31.46 3.30 -50.41
CA PHE A 72 32.13 3.81 -51.61
C PHE A 72 31.20 4.65 -52.50
N GLY A 73 29.98 4.22 -52.72
CA GLY A 73 28.97 4.96 -53.50
C GLY A 73 28.63 6.30 -52.87
N PHE A 74 28.48 6.33 -51.55
CA PHE A 74 28.24 7.56 -50.80
C PHE A 74 29.42 8.53 -50.90
N ARG A 75 30.64 8.05 -50.68
CA ARG A 75 31.85 8.87 -50.81
C ARG A 75 32.01 9.47 -52.21
N THR A 76 31.72 8.70 -53.24
CA THR A 76 31.75 9.16 -54.63
C THR A 76 30.70 10.24 -54.87
N ALA A 77 29.48 10.06 -54.31
CA ALA A 77 28.41 11.06 -54.39
C ALA A 77 28.80 12.36 -53.67
N VAL A 78 29.43 12.26 -52.48
CA VAL A 78 29.93 13.46 -51.76
C VAL A 78 31.04 14.17 -52.52
N ALA A 79 31.98 13.43 -53.15
CA ALA A 79 33.06 13.99 -53.95
C ALA A 79 32.58 14.66 -55.22
N SER A 80 31.41 14.32 -55.76
CA SER A 80 30.82 14.98 -56.93
C SER A 80 30.41 16.46 -56.69
N GLY A 81 30.17 16.82 -55.43
CA GLY A 81 29.69 18.15 -55.06
C GLY A 81 28.23 18.42 -55.38
N ASP A 82 27.50 17.47 -56.01
CA ASP A 82 26.09 17.62 -56.37
C ASP A 82 25.14 17.33 -55.20
N GLY A 83 24.50 18.36 -54.65
CA GLY A 83 23.63 18.28 -53.49
C GLY A 83 22.50 17.25 -53.57
N PRO A 84 21.72 17.23 -54.66
CA PRO A 84 20.67 16.24 -54.91
C PRO A 84 21.19 14.80 -54.87
N THR A 85 22.32 14.53 -55.55
CA THR A 85 22.95 13.22 -55.59
C THR A 85 23.44 12.78 -54.20
N MET A 86 24.08 13.68 -53.46
CA MET A 86 24.50 13.47 -52.08
C MET A 86 23.33 13.11 -51.19
N LEU A 87 22.21 13.87 -51.23
CA LEU A 87 21.03 13.61 -50.44
C LEU A 87 20.32 12.30 -50.80
N SER A 88 20.28 11.96 -52.09
CA SER A 88 19.71 10.71 -52.57
C SER A 88 20.48 9.50 -52.02
N ALA A 89 21.82 9.54 -52.11
CA ALA A 89 22.69 8.49 -51.60
C ALA A 89 22.59 8.36 -50.07
N ALA A 90 22.61 9.48 -49.34
CA ALA A 90 22.43 9.48 -47.88
C ALA A 90 21.03 9.06 -47.47
N GLY A 91 19.98 9.50 -48.15
CA GLY A 91 18.58 9.22 -47.83
C GLY A 91 18.21 7.76 -47.90
N ASN A 92 18.81 6.98 -48.80
CA ASN A 92 18.59 5.53 -48.85
C ASN A 92 19.07 4.83 -47.59
N ASN A 93 20.25 5.18 -47.09
CA ASN A 93 20.80 4.63 -45.86
C ASN A 93 20.10 5.21 -44.61
N ALA A 94 19.75 6.48 -44.61
CA ALA A 94 18.98 7.12 -43.55
C ALA A 94 17.67 6.36 -43.28
N ARG A 95 16.93 6.01 -44.33
CA ARG A 95 15.70 5.22 -44.19
C ARG A 95 15.94 3.83 -43.56
N ARG A 96 17.06 3.15 -43.91
CA ARG A 96 17.41 1.84 -43.37
C ARG A 96 17.71 1.85 -41.87
N ILE A 97 18.31 2.94 -41.36
CA ILE A 97 18.65 3.08 -39.96
C ILE A 97 17.62 3.90 -39.17
N GLY A 98 16.58 4.41 -39.84
CA GLY A 98 15.51 5.16 -39.21
C GLY A 98 15.91 6.59 -38.85
N ALA A 99 16.82 7.20 -39.58
CA ALA A 99 17.17 8.60 -39.41
C ALA A 99 16.10 9.52 -40.07
N ASP A 100 15.68 10.53 -39.31
CA ASP A 100 14.67 11.51 -39.72
C ASP A 100 15.29 12.68 -40.48
N LEU A 101 16.52 13.04 -40.11
CA LEU A 101 17.27 14.13 -40.72
C LEU A 101 18.63 13.67 -41.21
N VAL A 102 19.04 14.25 -42.34
CA VAL A 102 20.39 14.12 -42.91
C VAL A 102 20.93 15.49 -43.19
N LEU A 103 22.11 15.77 -42.65
CA LEU A 103 22.87 16.99 -42.92
C LEU A 103 24.23 16.61 -43.46
N LEU A 104 24.62 17.22 -44.57
CA LEU A 104 25.97 17.13 -45.11
C LEU A 104 26.64 18.48 -44.86
N LEU A 105 27.81 18.45 -44.25
CA LEU A 105 28.57 19.65 -43.90
C LEU A 105 29.94 19.58 -44.55
N ASP A 106 30.47 20.73 -44.94
CA ASP A 106 31.86 20.83 -45.34
C ASP A 106 32.81 20.69 -44.12
N THR A 107 34.11 20.74 -44.34
CA THR A 107 35.12 20.66 -43.31
C THR A 107 35.10 21.85 -42.31
N HIS A 108 34.40 22.94 -42.65
CA HIS A 108 34.22 24.16 -41.87
C HIS A 108 32.84 24.23 -41.21
N GLY A 109 32.01 23.16 -41.33
CA GLY A 109 30.68 23.11 -40.74
C GLY A 109 29.57 23.82 -41.54
N ARG A 110 29.87 24.26 -42.77
CA ARG A 110 28.85 24.85 -43.61
C ARG A 110 27.99 23.77 -44.29
N GLY A 111 26.70 23.98 -44.38
CA GLY A 111 25.79 23.04 -45.01
C GLY A 111 26.02 22.89 -46.49
N LEU A 112 26.34 21.66 -46.92
CA LEU A 112 26.43 21.29 -48.34
C LEU A 112 25.07 20.86 -48.88
N ALA A 113 24.36 20.01 -48.10
CA ALA A 113 23.04 19.54 -48.47
C ALA A 113 22.26 19.11 -47.20
N SER A 114 20.93 19.22 -47.21
CA SER A 114 20.08 18.87 -46.10
C SER A 114 18.68 18.48 -46.57
N ASN A 115 18.06 17.51 -45.91
CA ASN A 115 16.63 17.20 -46.02
C ASN A 115 15.81 17.85 -44.89
N ALA A 116 16.41 18.73 -44.09
CA ALA A 116 15.73 19.43 -43.02
C ALA A 116 14.61 20.34 -43.58
N PRO A 117 13.47 20.46 -42.85
CA PRO A 117 12.40 21.36 -43.31
C PRO A 117 12.89 22.82 -43.33
N PRO A 118 12.31 23.69 -44.19
CA PRO A 118 12.78 25.06 -44.40
C PRO A 118 12.78 25.95 -43.14
N ASP A 119 11.93 25.65 -42.19
CA ASP A 119 11.85 26.31 -40.88
C ASP A 119 12.97 25.89 -39.93
N ALA A 120 13.57 24.72 -40.15
CA ALA A 120 14.80 24.30 -39.48
C ALA A 120 16.00 24.87 -40.22
N ARG A 121 16.29 26.17 -40.07
CA ARG A 121 17.45 26.81 -40.70
C ARG A 121 18.74 26.11 -40.26
N VAL A 122 19.21 25.23 -41.12
CA VAL A 122 20.52 24.58 -41.02
C VAL A 122 21.56 25.61 -41.51
N GLY A 123 21.83 26.60 -40.67
CA GLY A 123 22.86 27.60 -40.91
C GLY A 123 24.13 27.28 -40.13
N THR A 124 25.14 28.10 -40.31
CA THR A 124 26.45 28.05 -39.64
C THR A 124 26.42 27.67 -38.12
N PRO A 125 25.43 28.11 -37.33
CA PRO A 125 25.39 27.74 -35.91
C PRO A 125 25.25 26.25 -35.61
N ILE A 126 24.59 25.47 -36.49
CA ILE A 126 24.45 24.02 -36.27
C ILE A 126 25.73 23.29 -36.60
N GLY A 127 26.41 23.68 -37.68
CA GLY A 127 27.71 23.14 -38.05
C GLY A 127 28.73 23.37 -36.95
N ASP A 128 28.83 24.59 -36.42
CA ASP A 128 29.73 24.93 -35.33
C ASP A 128 29.41 24.15 -34.07
N LEU A 129 28.12 23.98 -33.74
CA LEU A 129 27.66 23.21 -32.60
C LEU A 129 28.01 21.71 -32.75
N LEU A 130 27.88 21.18 -33.96
CA LEU A 130 28.18 19.78 -34.28
C LEU A 130 29.69 19.50 -34.37
N LEU A 131 30.46 20.40 -34.99
CA LEU A 131 31.90 20.25 -35.23
C LEU A 131 32.79 20.81 -34.10
N GLY A 132 32.35 21.86 -33.42
CA GLY A 132 33.11 22.50 -32.33
C GLY A 132 33.57 21.57 -31.24
N ASP A 133 32.93 20.40 -31.13
CA ASP A 133 33.19 19.36 -30.14
C ASP A 133 33.70 18.03 -30.78
N ALA A 134 33.99 18.03 -32.09
CA ALA A 134 34.41 16.82 -32.81
C ALA A 134 35.80 16.29 -32.35
N GLY A 135 36.58 17.08 -31.62
CA GLY A 135 37.88 16.71 -31.02
C GLY A 135 37.79 15.93 -29.71
N GLY A 136 36.65 15.95 -29.02
CA GLY A 136 36.48 15.28 -27.74
C GLY A 136 35.58 14.05 -27.80
N ARG A 137 35.89 13.00 -27.02
CA ARG A 137 35.21 11.70 -26.87
C ARG A 137 33.99 11.46 -27.75
N ARG A 138 34.17 10.78 -28.88
CA ARG A 138 33.24 10.54 -30.00
C ARG A 138 31.92 9.82 -29.64
N ASN A 139 31.70 9.40 -28.38
CA ASN A 139 30.64 8.43 -28.03
C ASN A 139 29.49 9.02 -27.19
N ARG A 140 29.38 10.37 -27.08
CA ARG A 140 28.26 10.97 -26.35
C ARG A 140 27.20 11.47 -27.33
N PRO A 141 25.93 11.11 -27.15
CA PRO A 141 24.86 11.60 -27.99
C PRO A 141 24.72 13.13 -27.87
N GLN A 142 24.62 13.81 -29.00
CA GLN A 142 24.39 15.24 -29.06
C GLN A 142 22.94 15.52 -29.31
N PHE A 143 22.28 16.29 -28.42
CA PHE A 143 20.88 16.68 -28.59
C PHE A 143 20.78 18.13 -29.05
N ILE A 144 20.02 18.35 -30.09
CA ILE A 144 19.82 19.68 -30.71
C ILE A 144 18.33 19.87 -30.95
N VAL A 145 17.82 21.05 -30.59
CA VAL A 145 16.46 21.48 -30.89
C VAL A 145 16.43 22.17 -32.24
N LEU A 146 15.69 21.61 -33.18
CA LEU A 146 15.46 22.20 -34.51
C LEU A 146 13.94 22.47 -34.66
N GLY A 147 13.59 23.75 -34.79
CA GLY A 147 12.19 24.17 -34.80
C GLY A 147 11.50 23.76 -33.49
N ARG A 148 10.50 22.90 -33.57
CA ARG A 148 9.72 22.38 -32.42
C ARG A 148 10.12 20.98 -31.99
N ARG A 149 11.12 20.36 -32.61
CA ARG A 149 11.51 18.96 -32.35
C ARG A 149 12.94 18.89 -31.85
N THR A 150 13.21 17.95 -31.00
CA THR A 150 14.54 17.60 -30.50
C THR A 150 15.03 16.40 -31.28
N TYR A 151 16.27 16.49 -31.74
CA TYR A 151 16.93 15.41 -32.46
C TYR A 151 18.22 15.01 -31.74
N GLN A 152 18.49 13.74 -31.77
CA GLN A 152 19.75 13.14 -31.36
C GLN A 152 20.63 13.03 -32.62
N PHE A 153 21.77 13.70 -32.66
CA PHE A 153 22.67 13.73 -33.83
C PHE A 153 23.89 12.83 -33.60
N PHE A 154 24.28 12.21 -34.72
CA PHE A 154 25.51 11.46 -34.83
C PHE A 154 26.25 11.93 -36.10
N LEU A 155 27.60 12.14 -35.94
CA LEU A 155 28.46 12.62 -37.00
C LEU A 155 29.50 11.59 -37.36
N ALA A 156 29.78 11.48 -38.67
CA ALA A 156 30.92 10.71 -39.15
C ALA A 156 31.64 11.51 -40.26
N PRO A 157 32.98 11.45 -40.29
CA PRO A 157 33.75 12.07 -41.36
C PRO A 157 33.69 11.22 -42.62
N VAL A 158 33.47 11.85 -43.76
CA VAL A 158 33.58 11.26 -45.10
C VAL A 158 35.00 11.49 -45.60
N ARG A 159 35.75 10.40 -45.83
CA ARG A 159 37.19 10.45 -46.16
C ARG A 159 37.51 9.89 -47.54
N THR A 160 38.38 10.62 -48.32
CA THR A 160 38.89 10.21 -49.65
C THR A 160 40.27 10.82 -49.97
N PRO A 161 41.43 10.44 -49.51
CA PRO A 161 41.79 9.82 -48.24
C PRO A 161 41.65 10.77 -47.06
N GLU A 162 41.66 12.07 -47.26
CA GLU A 162 41.43 13.11 -46.23
C GLU A 162 39.92 13.31 -46.00
N THR A 163 39.58 13.96 -44.90
CA THR A 163 38.18 14.30 -44.62
C THR A 163 37.73 15.40 -45.61
N ILE A 164 36.79 15.07 -46.49
CA ILE A 164 36.23 16.00 -47.50
C ILE A 164 34.91 16.60 -47.02
N ALA A 165 34.16 15.93 -46.17
CA ALA A 165 32.88 16.38 -45.60
C ALA A 165 32.56 15.63 -44.32
N TRP A 166 31.49 16.07 -43.68
CA TRP A 166 30.88 15.37 -42.53
C TRP A 166 29.43 15.02 -42.87
N VAL A 167 29.04 13.82 -42.53
CA VAL A 167 27.64 13.41 -42.52
C VAL A 167 27.11 13.40 -41.10
N ALA A 168 26.03 14.13 -40.89
CA ALA A 168 25.30 14.13 -39.62
C ALA A 168 23.90 13.58 -39.86
N MET A 169 23.52 12.61 -39.03
CA MET A 169 22.18 12.06 -39.05
C MET A 169 21.47 12.35 -37.72
N GLY A 170 20.26 12.87 -37.82
CA GLY A 170 19.39 13.24 -36.73
C GLY A 170 18.25 12.23 -36.58
N PHE A 171 18.08 11.75 -35.37
CA PHE A 171 17.00 10.84 -34.96
C PHE A 171 16.05 11.58 -34.03
N ALA A 172 14.78 11.62 -34.36
CA ALA A 172 13.80 12.33 -33.56
C ALA A 172 13.69 11.73 -32.16
N VAL A 173 13.66 12.59 -31.16
CA VAL A 173 13.31 12.26 -29.79
C VAL A 173 11.84 12.63 -29.63
N ASP A 174 10.96 11.67 -29.81
CA ASP A 174 9.52 11.85 -29.84
C ASP A 174 8.78 10.92 -28.86
N ASP A 175 7.47 11.09 -28.82
CA ASP A 175 6.62 10.27 -27.93
C ASP A 175 6.64 8.77 -28.30
N ALA A 176 6.95 8.42 -29.56
CA ALA A 176 7.11 7.02 -29.96
C ALA A 176 8.33 6.39 -29.27
N LEU A 177 9.43 7.13 -29.16
CA LEU A 177 10.60 6.72 -28.39
C LEU A 177 10.27 6.60 -26.90
N ALA A 178 9.57 7.58 -26.32
CA ALA A 178 9.18 7.54 -24.92
C ALA A 178 8.28 6.33 -24.61
N ARG A 179 7.31 6.02 -25.48
CA ARG A 179 6.48 4.80 -25.35
C ARG A 179 7.31 3.51 -25.43
N LYS A 180 8.26 3.46 -26.35
CA LYS A 180 9.15 2.28 -26.48
C LYS A 180 10.01 2.07 -25.23
N LEU A 181 10.51 3.15 -24.65
CA LEU A 181 11.25 3.10 -23.38
C LEU A 181 10.34 2.68 -22.23
N ARG A 182 9.10 3.14 -22.18
CA ARG A 182 8.09 2.69 -21.21
C ARG A 182 7.85 1.19 -21.30
N ASP A 183 7.65 0.67 -22.51
CA ASP A 183 7.33 -0.74 -22.74
C ASP A 183 8.50 -1.67 -22.32
N LEU A 184 9.75 -1.17 -22.47
CA LEU A 184 10.94 -1.90 -22.04
C LEU A 184 11.23 -1.79 -20.53
N ALA A 185 10.99 -0.60 -19.95
CA ALA A 185 11.30 -0.34 -18.54
C ALA A 185 10.14 -0.62 -17.58
N GLY A 186 8.91 -0.79 -18.10
CA GLY A 186 7.71 -1.03 -17.29
C GLY A 186 7.25 0.17 -16.46
N VAL A 187 7.75 1.38 -16.77
CA VAL A 187 7.42 2.63 -16.08
C VAL A 187 7.17 3.74 -17.08
N GLN A 188 6.36 4.75 -16.73
CA GLN A 188 6.19 5.91 -17.58
C GLN A 188 7.51 6.68 -17.70
N VAL A 189 7.83 7.11 -18.90
CA VAL A 189 9.08 7.81 -19.24
C VAL A 189 8.76 9.13 -19.92
N THR A 190 9.24 10.22 -19.35
CA THR A 190 9.23 11.54 -19.97
C THR A 190 10.67 12.01 -20.13
N LEU A 191 11.05 12.37 -21.35
CA LEU A 191 12.33 12.99 -21.66
C LEU A 191 12.12 14.49 -21.65
N ALA A 192 12.85 15.21 -20.83
CA ALA A 192 12.71 16.65 -20.67
C ALA A 192 14.05 17.36 -20.71
N THR A 193 14.02 18.64 -21.12
CA THR A 193 15.16 19.53 -21.06
C THR A 193 14.95 20.56 -19.96
N ARG A 194 16.02 20.86 -19.22
CA ARG A 194 15.99 21.90 -18.19
C ARG A 194 16.38 23.24 -18.79
N ARG A 195 15.48 24.21 -18.69
CA ARG A 195 15.74 25.61 -19.06
C ARG A 195 15.58 26.52 -17.83
N SER A 196 16.07 27.73 -17.91
CA SER A 196 15.91 28.74 -16.85
C SER A 196 14.45 28.99 -16.42
N ALA A 197 13.50 28.76 -17.33
CA ALA A 197 12.06 28.90 -17.09
C ALA A 197 11.38 27.62 -16.56
N GLY A 198 12.13 26.53 -16.33
CA GLY A 198 11.58 25.26 -15.85
C GLY A 198 11.89 24.08 -16.77
N LEU A 199 11.17 22.98 -16.56
CA LEU A 199 11.26 21.78 -17.39
C LEU A 199 10.41 21.94 -18.65
N THR A 200 11.02 21.66 -19.80
CA THR A 200 10.31 21.54 -21.08
C THR A 200 10.39 20.09 -21.52
N ASP A 201 9.27 19.41 -21.58
CA ASP A 201 9.23 18.04 -22.07
C ASP A 201 9.50 17.99 -23.58
N VAL A 202 10.30 17.02 -23.95
CA VAL A 202 10.68 16.78 -25.35
C VAL A 202 9.82 15.64 -25.91
N ALA A 203 9.66 14.59 -25.10
CA ALA A 203 8.91 13.38 -25.44
C ALA A 203 8.33 12.76 -24.18
N SER A 204 7.10 12.24 -24.24
CA SER A 204 6.46 11.62 -23.08
C SER A 204 5.63 10.40 -23.44
N SER A 205 5.62 9.42 -22.56
CA SER A 205 4.70 8.28 -22.62
C SER A 205 3.42 8.51 -21.81
N LEU A 206 3.34 9.62 -21.05
CA LEU A 206 2.17 9.99 -20.27
C LEU A 206 0.99 10.39 -21.17
N PRO A 207 -0.25 10.17 -20.72
CA PRO A 207 -1.43 10.80 -21.30
C PRO A 207 -1.33 12.33 -21.28
N GLU A 208 -2.01 13.02 -22.20
CA GLU A 208 -1.84 14.46 -22.40
C GLU A 208 -2.25 15.31 -21.17
N LEU A 209 -3.26 14.90 -20.42
CA LEU A 209 -3.69 15.59 -19.20
C LEU A 209 -2.59 15.59 -18.14
N GLU A 210 -2.03 14.41 -17.86
CA GLU A 210 -0.97 14.22 -16.87
C GLU A 210 0.35 14.88 -17.32
N ARG A 211 0.62 14.86 -18.64
CA ARG A 211 1.74 15.55 -19.25
C ARG A 211 1.65 17.07 -19.04
N THR A 212 0.45 17.63 -19.21
CA THR A 212 0.20 19.06 -19.00
C THR A 212 0.37 19.42 -17.51
N ALA A 213 -0.14 18.59 -16.61
CA ALA A 213 0.05 18.75 -15.17
C ALA A 213 1.55 18.70 -14.78
N LEU A 214 2.31 17.79 -15.39
CA LEU A 214 3.77 17.67 -15.16
C LEU A 214 4.53 18.94 -15.54
N ARG A 215 4.14 19.60 -16.65
CA ARG A 215 4.74 20.87 -17.09
C ARG A 215 4.52 22.01 -16.11
N SER A 216 3.39 21.99 -15.43
CA SER A 216 2.95 23.04 -14.49
C SER A 216 3.47 22.81 -13.08
N GLU A 217 4.14 21.68 -12.80
CA GLU A 217 4.57 21.29 -11.46
C GLU A 217 5.87 22.00 -11.06
N PRO A 218 5.83 22.96 -10.13
CA PRO A 218 7.00 23.76 -9.76
C PRO A 218 8.09 22.93 -9.06
N ASP A 219 7.69 21.88 -8.36
CA ASP A 219 8.60 21.02 -7.60
C ASP A 219 9.52 20.18 -8.48
N MET A 220 9.15 19.97 -9.73
CA MET A 220 10.00 19.26 -10.69
C MET A 220 11.23 20.07 -11.07
N ALA A 221 11.14 21.40 -11.11
CA ALA A 221 12.27 22.26 -11.36
C ALA A 221 13.33 22.21 -10.25
N ALA A 222 12.91 22.00 -9.01
CA ALA A 222 13.77 21.91 -7.82
C ALA A 222 14.25 20.47 -7.52
N SER A 223 13.81 19.46 -8.28
CA SER A 223 14.12 18.05 -8.03
C SER A 223 15.60 17.77 -8.16
N ARG A 224 16.20 17.26 -7.08
CA ARG A 224 17.57 16.73 -7.13
C ARG A 224 17.54 15.37 -7.84
N SER A 225 18.51 15.16 -8.72
CA SER A 225 18.72 13.88 -9.41
C SER A 225 18.75 12.70 -8.43
N GLY A 226 18.02 11.65 -8.76
CA GLY A 226 18.01 10.37 -8.03
C GLY A 226 17.08 10.31 -6.82
N ALA A 227 16.54 11.42 -6.33
CA ALA A 227 15.60 11.39 -5.21
C ALA A 227 14.19 11.03 -5.69
N ALA A 228 13.63 9.98 -5.09
CA ALA A 228 12.24 9.61 -5.33
C ALA A 228 11.29 10.50 -4.54
N ARG A 229 10.23 10.97 -5.19
CA ARG A 229 9.16 11.76 -4.56
C ARG A 229 7.81 11.44 -5.14
N VAL A 230 6.77 11.67 -4.38
CA VAL A 230 5.39 11.54 -4.85
C VAL A 230 4.96 12.88 -5.46
N VAL A 231 4.56 12.86 -6.72
CA VAL A 231 4.05 14.01 -7.47
C VAL A 231 2.59 13.73 -7.83
N ARG A 232 1.73 14.71 -7.64
CA ARG A 232 0.33 14.63 -8.06
C ARG A 232 0.18 15.21 -9.45
N LEU A 233 -0.25 14.40 -10.39
CA LEU A 233 -0.54 14.81 -11.75
C LEU A 233 -2.04 14.61 -11.99
N ASP A 234 -2.76 15.70 -12.07
CA ASP A 234 -4.22 15.69 -12.14
C ASP A 234 -4.81 14.89 -10.94
N ASP A 235 -5.67 13.94 -11.17
CA ASP A 235 -6.28 13.08 -10.14
C ASP A 235 -5.38 11.90 -9.70
N SER A 236 -4.23 11.71 -10.34
CA SER A 236 -3.35 10.57 -10.10
C SER A 236 -2.06 10.97 -9.36
N SER A 237 -1.67 10.17 -8.38
CA SER A 237 -0.38 10.33 -7.70
C SER A 237 0.65 9.38 -8.30
N TYR A 238 1.82 9.91 -8.62
CA TYR A 238 2.95 9.20 -9.21
C TYR A 238 4.16 9.23 -8.31
N LEU A 239 4.79 8.07 -8.10
CA LEU A 239 6.15 8.03 -7.59
C LEU A 239 7.07 8.41 -8.75
N THR A 240 7.88 9.45 -8.57
CA THR A 240 8.68 10.08 -9.62
C THR A 240 10.14 10.12 -9.23
N VAL A 241 11.03 9.76 -10.17
CA VAL A 241 12.48 9.90 -10.06
C VAL A 241 12.98 10.63 -11.30
N VAL A 242 13.88 11.60 -11.10
CA VAL A 242 14.56 12.32 -12.17
C VAL A 242 15.98 11.82 -12.30
N GLN A 243 16.40 11.44 -13.50
CA GLN A 243 17.74 10.97 -13.78
C GLN A 243 18.36 11.72 -14.96
N PRO A 244 19.57 12.30 -14.82
CA PRO A 244 20.23 12.95 -15.93
C PRO A 244 20.69 11.91 -16.96
N ILE A 245 20.50 12.23 -18.22
CA ILE A 245 21.05 11.47 -19.32
C ILE A 245 22.37 12.12 -19.73
N ASP A 246 23.43 11.31 -19.77
CA ASP A 246 24.74 11.79 -20.22
C ASP A 246 24.67 12.21 -21.68
N SER A 247 24.62 13.50 -21.92
CA SER A 247 24.39 14.11 -23.23
C SER A 247 25.31 15.30 -23.46
N ARG A 248 25.51 15.63 -24.75
CA ARG A 248 26.14 16.87 -25.17
C ARG A 248 25.09 17.84 -25.70
N GLY A 249 25.40 19.13 -25.67
CA GLY A 249 24.49 20.18 -26.12
C GLY A 249 23.43 20.48 -25.08
N VAL A 250 22.18 20.12 -25.34
CA VAL A 250 21.07 20.33 -24.41
C VAL A 250 21.06 19.24 -23.34
N ALA A 251 21.10 19.65 -22.06
CA ALA A 251 20.98 18.71 -20.94
C ALA A 251 19.61 18.02 -20.97
N LEU A 252 19.63 16.72 -21.16
CA LEU A 252 18.43 15.90 -21.19
C LEU A 252 18.28 15.14 -19.86
N GLU A 253 17.07 15.13 -19.32
CA GLU A 253 16.71 14.40 -18.10
C GLU A 253 15.63 13.37 -18.43
N ALA A 254 15.73 12.19 -17.88
CA ALA A 254 14.66 11.21 -17.87
C ALA A 254 13.87 11.33 -16.57
N ILE A 255 12.59 11.61 -16.70
CA ILE A 255 11.63 11.62 -15.60
C ILE A 255 10.88 10.29 -15.66
N LEU A 256 11.12 9.44 -14.67
CA LEU A 256 10.48 8.13 -14.56
C LEU A 256 9.37 8.19 -13.54
N GLN A 257 8.23 7.61 -13.89
CA GLN A 257 7.02 7.74 -13.10
C GLN A 257 6.28 6.41 -13.05
N LYS A 258 5.85 6.05 -11.83
CA LYS A 258 5.02 4.87 -11.59
C LYS A 258 3.78 5.28 -10.82
N PRO A 259 2.56 5.00 -11.31
CA PRO A 259 1.35 5.40 -10.60
C PRO A 259 1.29 4.69 -9.24
N MET A 260 0.93 5.42 -8.19
CA MET A 260 0.82 4.88 -6.83
C MET A 260 -0.20 3.74 -6.74
N THR A 261 -1.20 3.75 -7.61
CA THR A 261 -2.16 2.64 -7.73
C THR A 261 -1.48 1.33 -8.12
N ALA A 262 -0.51 1.37 -9.04
CA ALA A 262 0.28 0.20 -9.45
C ALA A 262 1.34 -0.18 -8.40
N VAL A 263 1.90 0.80 -7.68
CA VAL A 263 2.83 0.56 -6.57
C VAL A 263 2.13 -0.17 -5.42
N LEU A 264 0.87 0.20 -5.13
CA LEU A 264 0.09 -0.35 -4.03
C LEU A 264 -0.76 -1.57 -4.42
N ALA A 265 -0.86 -1.92 -5.71
CA ALA A 265 -1.69 -3.02 -6.19
C ALA A 265 -1.39 -4.37 -5.50
N PRO A 266 -0.12 -4.83 -5.35
CA PRO A 266 0.18 -6.09 -4.68
C PRO A 266 -0.25 -6.12 -3.21
N TYR A 267 -0.37 -4.96 -2.59
CA TYR A 267 -0.72 -4.82 -1.17
C TYR A 267 -2.22 -4.77 -0.93
N ARG A 268 -3.03 -4.47 -1.95
CA ARG A 268 -4.50 -4.50 -1.83
C ARG A 268 -4.98 -5.92 -1.57
N GLU A 269 -4.47 -6.91 -2.30
CA GLU A 269 -4.83 -8.32 -2.10
C GLU A 269 -4.41 -8.80 -0.71
N LEU A 270 -3.20 -8.45 -0.27
CA LEU A 270 -2.72 -8.77 1.07
C LEU A 270 -3.59 -8.12 2.15
N ARG A 271 -3.91 -6.83 2.00
CA ARG A 271 -4.79 -6.10 2.91
C ARG A 271 -6.16 -6.73 3.01
N ASP A 272 -6.77 -7.06 1.87
CA ASP A 272 -8.12 -7.62 1.81
C ASP A 272 -8.16 -9.02 2.41
N SER A 273 -7.09 -9.83 2.22
CA SER A 273 -6.91 -11.12 2.88
C SER A 273 -6.76 -10.97 4.39
N LEU A 274 -5.97 -10.01 4.86
CA LEU A 274 -5.79 -9.74 6.29
C LEU A 274 -7.09 -9.26 6.94
N LEU A 275 -7.85 -8.39 6.28
CA LEU A 275 -9.14 -7.92 6.76
C LEU A 275 -10.15 -9.07 6.87
N LEU A 276 -10.14 -10.01 5.95
CA LEU A 276 -10.99 -11.20 5.99
C LEU A 276 -10.62 -12.10 7.15
N ILE A 277 -9.32 -12.38 7.36
CA ILE A 277 -8.82 -13.18 8.48
C ILE A 277 -9.18 -12.54 9.81
N ASP A 278 -8.98 -11.23 9.95
CA ASP A 278 -9.35 -10.47 11.15
C ASP A 278 -10.86 -10.50 11.40
N GLY A 279 -11.66 -10.34 10.36
CA GLY A 279 -13.12 -10.43 10.46
C GLY A 279 -13.59 -11.81 10.96
N VAL A 280 -13.00 -12.88 10.43
CA VAL A 280 -13.28 -14.26 10.89
C VAL A 280 -12.82 -14.46 12.33
N ALA A 281 -11.64 -13.98 12.70
CA ALA A 281 -11.12 -14.10 14.07
C ALA A 281 -12.01 -13.37 15.09
N ILE A 282 -12.46 -12.17 14.76
CA ILE A 282 -13.39 -11.38 15.59
C ILE A 282 -14.73 -12.10 15.74
N ALA A 283 -15.29 -12.63 14.64
CA ALA A 283 -16.54 -13.38 14.66
C ALA A 283 -16.42 -14.65 15.56
N LEU A 284 -15.32 -15.38 15.40
CA LEU A 284 -15.04 -16.58 16.22
C LEU A 284 -14.89 -16.21 17.70
N ALA A 285 -14.14 -15.15 18.02
CA ALA A 285 -13.98 -14.66 19.38
C ALA A 285 -15.33 -14.24 20.01
N ALA A 286 -16.21 -13.60 19.24
CA ALA A 286 -17.55 -13.24 19.69
C ALA A 286 -18.41 -14.48 19.98
N VAL A 287 -18.37 -15.49 19.12
CA VAL A 287 -19.10 -16.77 19.31
C VAL A 287 -18.58 -17.48 20.57
N ILE A 288 -17.27 -17.63 20.70
CA ILE A 288 -16.65 -18.24 21.88
C ILE A 288 -17.00 -17.46 23.15
N GLY A 289 -16.93 -16.12 23.10
CA GLY A 289 -17.32 -15.26 24.23
C GLY A 289 -18.78 -15.45 24.67
N VAL A 290 -19.69 -15.60 23.71
CA VAL A 290 -21.11 -15.88 23.99
C VAL A 290 -21.30 -17.29 24.60
N ILE A 291 -20.63 -18.30 24.06
CA ILE A 291 -20.70 -19.70 24.55
C ILE A 291 -20.16 -19.76 25.98
N LEU A 292 -18.97 -19.22 26.24
CA LEU A 292 -18.35 -19.17 27.56
C LEU A 292 -19.19 -18.36 28.55
N GLY A 293 -19.72 -17.21 28.12
CA GLY A 293 -20.57 -16.37 28.93
C GLY A 293 -21.88 -17.08 29.35
N ARG A 294 -22.47 -17.85 28.44
CA ARG A 294 -23.69 -18.65 28.77
C ARG A 294 -23.36 -19.91 29.56
N GLY A 295 -22.27 -20.58 29.22
CA GLY A 295 -21.89 -21.87 29.85
C GLY A 295 -21.38 -21.75 31.28
N ALA A 296 -20.58 -20.73 31.58
CA ALA A 296 -19.93 -20.62 32.91
C ALA A 296 -20.61 -19.64 33.86
N THR A 297 -21.08 -18.49 33.36
CA THR A 297 -21.57 -17.44 34.26
C THR A 297 -23.01 -17.59 34.72
N ARG A 298 -23.85 -18.23 33.92
CA ARG A 298 -25.26 -18.45 34.27
C ARG A 298 -25.42 -19.46 35.45
N PRO A 299 -24.78 -20.63 35.41
CA PRO A 299 -24.77 -21.59 36.50
C PRO A 299 -24.31 -21.02 37.86
N LEU A 300 -23.21 -20.25 37.85
CA LEU A 300 -22.72 -19.60 39.07
C LEU A 300 -23.74 -18.62 39.67
N GLY A 301 -24.46 -17.89 38.83
CA GLY A 301 -25.49 -16.98 39.31
C GLY A 301 -26.65 -17.66 39.98
N GLU A 302 -27.08 -18.83 39.50
CA GLU A 302 -28.13 -19.63 40.06
C GLU A 302 -27.73 -20.19 41.45
N LEU A 303 -26.47 -20.62 41.62
CA LEU A 303 -25.92 -21.06 42.91
C LEU A 303 -25.84 -19.92 43.91
N VAL A 304 -25.40 -18.72 43.51
CA VAL A 304 -25.35 -17.55 44.41
C VAL A 304 -26.76 -17.16 44.89
N LEU A 305 -27.75 -17.16 43.99
CA LEU A 305 -29.13 -16.87 44.36
C LEU A 305 -29.71 -17.96 45.29
N ALA A 306 -29.32 -19.21 45.11
CA ALA A 306 -29.71 -20.29 45.97
C ALA A 306 -29.07 -20.15 47.39
N ALA A 307 -27.79 -19.80 47.46
CA ALA A 307 -27.11 -19.51 48.72
C ALA A 307 -27.79 -18.35 49.49
N GLN A 308 -28.22 -17.30 48.82
CA GLN A 308 -28.96 -16.20 49.43
C GLN A 308 -30.36 -16.62 49.92
N ARG A 309 -31.01 -17.60 49.30
CA ARG A 309 -32.29 -18.18 49.77
C ARG A 309 -32.08 -18.96 51.02
N ILE A 310 -31.06 -19.81 51.08
CA ILE A 310 -30.71 -20.57 52.30
C ILE A 310 -30.41 -19.63 53.48
N GLN A 311 -29.65 -18.54 53.24
CA GLN A 311 -29.36 -17.52 54.26
C GLN A 311 -30.62 -16.88 54.83
N ARG A 312 -31.72 -16.87 54.09
CA ARG A 312 -33.02 -16.34 54.51
C ARG A 312 -33.95 -17.41 55.09
N GLY A 313 -33.45 -18.59 55.38
CA GLY A 313 -34.24 -19.69 55.94
C GLY A 313 -35.16 -20.39 54.95
N ARG A 314 -34.91 -20.28 53.65
CA ARG A 314 -35.73 -20.94 52.61
C ARG A 314 -34.99 -22.14 52.05
N TYR A 315 -35.42 -23.32 52.46
CA TYR A 315 -34.80 -24.62 52.07
C TYR A 315 -35.68 -25.44 51.12
N ASP A 316 -36.82 -24.91 50.69
CA ASP A 316 -37.88 -25.60 49.96
C ASP A 316 -37.59 -25.86 48.48
N THR A 317 -36.57 -25.23 47.91
CA THR A 317 -36.36 -25.25 46.47
C THR A 317 -34.97 -25.80 46.12
N ALA A 318 -34.91 -26.98 45.51
CA ALA A 318 -33.68 -27.56 45.01
C ALA A 318 -33.08 -26.72 43.84
N VAL A 319 -31.78 -26.61 43.86
CA VAL A 319 -31.02 -25.89 42.81
C VAL A 319 -30.89 -26.80 41.60
N LYS A 320 -31.47 -26.37 40.45
CA LYS A 320 -31.34 -27.04 39.16
C LYS A 320 -30.44 -26.18 38.26
N VAL A 321 -29.20 -26.60 38.09
CA VAL A 321 -28.23 -25.88 37.25
C VAL A 321 -28.12 -26.57 35.89
N ARG A 322 -28.21 -25.79 34.81
CA ARG A 322 -27.91 -26.23 33.45
C ARG A 322 -26.46 -25.85 33.12
N GLY A 323 -25.57 -26.83 33.00
CA GLY A 323 -24.16 -26.58 32.73
C GLY A 323 -23.37 -27.88 32.56
N GLY A 324 -22.03 -27.77 32.49
CA GLY A 324 -21.13 -28.91 32.46
C GLY A 324 -21.27 -29.85 33.67
N GLU A 325 -20.57 -30.97 33.63
CA GLU A 325 -20.64 -32.01 34.66
C GLU A 325 -20.20 -31.46 36.04
N GLU A 326 -19.24 -30.54 36.05
CA GLU A 326 -18.72 -29.88 37.25
C GLU A 326 -19.82 -29.06 37.96
N PHE A 327 -20.62 -28.33 37.20
CA PHE A 327 -21.73 -27.53 37.75
C PHE A 327 -22.88 -28.37 38.22
N ARG A 328 -23.14 -29.53 37.58
CA ARG A 328 -24.15 -30.49 38.04
C ARG A 328 -23.74 -31.16 39.34
N SER A 329 -22.48 -31.57 39.44
CA SER A 329 -21.90 -32.15 40.69
C SER A 329 -21.95 -31.13 41.83
N LEU A 330 -21.57 -29.88 41.56
CA LEU A 330 -21.63 -28.81 42.55
C LEU A 330 -23.06 -28.52 42.99
N ALA A 331 -24.05 -28.52 42.10
CA ALA A 331 -25.46 -28.35 42.46
C ALA A 331 -25.99 -29.51 43.26
N ALA A 332 -25.59 -30.75 42.97
CA ALA A 332 -25.97 -31.95 43.76
C ALA A 332 -25.43 -31.86 45.19
N THR A 333 -24.14 -31.55 45.36
CA THR A 333 -23.52 -31.35 46.68
C THR A 333 -24.20 -30.22 47.47
N PHE A 334 -24.53 -29.11 46.77
CA PHE A 334 -25.25 -27.99 47.36
C PHE A 334 -26.65 -28.37 47.84
N ASN A 335 -27.40 -29.16 47.07
CA ASN A 335 -28.72 -29.64 47.45
C ASN A 335 -28.65 -30.61 48.65
N THR A 336 -27.63 -31.47 48.71
CA THR A 336 -27.41 -32.34 49.87
C THR A 336 -27.14 -31.52 51.12
N MET A 337 -26.28 -30.51 51.03
CA MET A 337 -26.01 -29.60 52.16
C MET A 337 -27.27 -28.84 52.59
N GLN A 338 -28.08 -28.37 51.65
CA GLN A 338 -29.35 -27.69 51.90
C GLN A 338 -30.31 -28.61 52.69
N GLY A 339 -30.45 -29.87 52.29
CA GLY A 339 -31.26 -30.87 53.00
C GLY A 339 -30.78 -31.06 54.40
N THR A 340 -29.45 -31.27 54.58
CA THR A 340 -28.88 -31.46 55.92
C THR A 340 -29.11 -30.26 56.87
N ILE A 341 -29.06 -29.04 56.34
CA ILE A 341 -29.34 -27.83 57.14
C ILE A 341 -30.83 -27.80 57.53
N ALA A 342 -31.72 -28.08 56.59
CA ALA A 342 -33.15 -28.07 56.80
C ALA A 342 -33.54 -29.10 57.89
N ASP A 343 -33.00 -30.32 57.78
CA ASP A 343 -33.26 -31.39 58.78
C ASP A 343 -32.78 -30.96 60.16
N ARG A 344 -31.56 -30.40 60.24
CA ARG A 344 -31.04 -29.92 61.52
C ARG A 344 -31.87 -28.80 62.14
N GLU A 345 -32.33 -27.89 61.37
CA GLU A 345 -33.18 -26.78 61.83
C GLU A 345 -34.56 -27.25 62.26
N ALA A 346 -35.12 -28.24 61.55
CA ALA A 346 -36.34 -28.93 61.98
C ALA A 346 -36.16 -29.66 63.31
N ASP A 347 -35.05 -30.39 63.50
CA ASP A 347 -34.73 -31.05 64.74
C ASP A 347 -34.52 -30.06 65.88
N ILE A 348 -33.79 -28.97 65.68
CA ILE A 348 -33.62 -27.92 66.70
C ILE A 348 -34.99 -27.33 67.08
N THR A 349 -35.82 -27.04 66.09
CA THR A 349 -37.18 -26.53 66.35
C THR A 349 -38.03 -27.50 67.07
N ARG A 350 -37.92 -28.80 66.73
CA ARG A 350 -38.63 -29.87 67.39
C ARG A 350 -38.19 -29.98 68.86
N HIS A 351 -36.89 -30.03 69.13
CA HIS A 351 -36.37 -30.07 70.51
C HIS A 351 -36.69 -28.82 71.34
N ALA A 352 -36.75 -27.65 70.69
CA ALA A 352 -37.10 -26.40 71.36
C ALA A 352 -38.56 -26.31 71.78
N TYR A 353 -39.49 -27.00 71.09
CA TYR A 353 -40.93 -26.84 71.26
C TYR A 353 -41.68 -28.11 71.63
N TYR A 354 -41.03 -29.31 71.55
CA TYR A 354 -41.67 -30.59 71.85
C TYR A 354 -40.80 -31.38 72.87
N ASP A 355 -41.45 -32.12 73.69
CA ASP A 355 -40.81 -33.05 74.69
C ASP A 355 -40.30 -34.29 73.96
N SER A 356 -39.03 -34.67 74.17
CA SER A 356 -38.35 -35.76 73.48
C SER A 356 -38.87 -37.15 73.79
N LEU A 357 -39.52 -37.33 74.97
CA LEU A 357 -40.03 -38.62 75.43
C LEU A 357 -41.46 -38.89 75.00
N THR A 358 -42.33 -37.87 75.11
CA THR A 358 -43.75 -37.99 74.85
C THR A 358 -44.19 -37.51 73.49
N GLY A 359 -43.33 -36.70 72.81
CA GLY A 359 -43.67 -36.06 71.48
C GLY A 359 -44.70 -34.92 71.58
N LEU A 360 -45.13 -34.56 72.78
CA LEU A 360 -46.12 -33.51 73.04
C LEU A 360 -45.45 -32.13 73.12
N PRO A 361 -46.22 -31.05 72.89
CA PRO A 361 -45.74 -29.70 73.08
C PRO A 361 -45.15 -29.51 74.46
N ASN A 362 -43.91 -28.99 74.51
CA ASN A 362 -43.25 -28.73 75.80
C ASN A 362 -43.79 -27.42 76.42
N ARG A 363 -43.35 -27.13 77.63
CA ARG A 363 -43.74 -25.91 78.36
C ARG A 363 -43.53 -24.64 77.57
N THR A 364 -42.45 -24.51 76.82
CA THR A 364 -42.10 -23.32 75.99
C THR A 364 -43.15 -23.06 74.88
N LEU A 365 -43.56 -24.13 74.20
CA LEU A 365 -44.59 -24.00 73.17
C LEU A 365 -45.97 -23.67 73.74
N ALA A 366 -46.29 -24.30 74.88
CA ALA A 366 -47.54 -24.03 75.59
C ALA A 366 -47.65 -22.60 76.10
N GLU A 367 -46.57 -22.06 76.70
CA GLU A 367 -46.50 -20.65 77.13
C GLU A 367 -46.57 -19.69 75.95
N ARG A 368 -45.92 -19.98 74.81
CA ARG A 368 -45.99 -19.17 73.63
C ARG A 368 -47.38 -19.13 73.03
N ARG A 369 -48.02 -20.30 72.87
CA ARG A 369 -49.40 -20.36 72.36
C ARG A 369 -50.39 -19.66 73.30
N LEU A 370 -50.20 -19.77 74.60
CA LEU A 370 -51.05 -19.07 75.54
C LEU A 370 -50.90 -17.56 75.44
N LYS A 371 -49.67 -17.05 75.27
CA LYS A 371 -49.43 -15.63 75.04
C LYS A 371 -50.07 -15.14 73.74
N ASP A 372 -49.93 -15.93 72.68
CA ASP A 372 -50.51 -15.56 71.38
C ASP A 372 -52.05 -15.50 71.39
N LEU A 373 -52.68 -16.47 72.13
CA LEU A 373 -54.10 -16.50 72.32
C LEU A 373 -54.59 -15.34 73.23
N LEU A 374 -53.83 -14.95 74.22
CA LEU A 374 -54.18 -13.82 75.12
C LEU A 374 -53.96 -12.47 74.45
N ALA A 375 -53.09 -12.37 73.44
CA ALA A 375 -52.87 -11.20 72.66
C ALA A 375 -53.90 -11.01 71.51
N GLY A 376 -54.62 -12.04 71.14
CA GLY A 376 -55.64 -11.99 70.13
C GLY A 376 -56.95 -11.40 70.74
N SER A 377 -57.54 -10.42 70.09
CA SER A 377 -58.67 -9.61 70.56
C SER A 377 -60.01 -10.38 70.63
N GLU A 378 -60.05 -11.67 70.28
CA GLU A 378 -61.30 -12.46 70.27
C GLU A 378 -61.47 -13.49 71.37
N CYS A 379 -60.56 -13.57 72.36
CA CYS A 379 -60.64 -14.55 73.44
C CYS A 379 -61.46 -14.01 74.58
N GLN A 380 -62.79 -14.30 74.60
CA GLN A 380 -63.66 -13.97 75.74
C GLN A 380 -63.58 -14.96 76.89
N GLN A 381 -63.17 -16.20 76.68
CA GLN A 381 -62.95 -17.24 77.73
C GLN A 381 -61.81 -18.17 77.33
N LEU A 382 -60.82 -18.34 78.19
CA LEU A 382 -59.77 -19.29 78.07
C LEU A 382 -59.62 -20.14 79.32
N ALA A 383 -59.70 -21.42 79.20
CA ALA A 383 -59.43 -22.36 80.32
C ALA A 383 -58.10 -23.08 79.99
N VAL A 384 -57.19 -23.10 80.95
CA VAL A 384 -55.94 -23.87 80.90
C VAL A 384 -56.07 -24.99 81.94
N ILE A 385 -55.96 -26.22 81.49
CA ILE A 385 -55.94 -27.44 82.40
C ILE A 385 -54.53 -27.91 82.48
N LEU A 386 -53.93 -27.83 83.63
CA LEU A 386 -52.59 -28.43 83.92
C LEU A 386 -52.80 -29.78 84.58
N ILE A 387 -52.28 -30.82 83.98
CA ILE A 387 -52.28 -32.16 84.51
C ILE A 387 -50.83 -32.43 84.96
N LEU A 388 -50.62 -32.64 86.27
CA LEU A 388 -49.32 -32.99 86.87
C LEU A 388 -49.16 -34.50 86.92
#